data_9bfd8c113bee09b8f43f99bb04ca4186
#
_entry.id   9bfd8c113bee09b8f43f99bb04ca4186
#
_cell.length_a   1.000
_cell.length_b   1.000
_cell.length_c   1.000
_cell.angle_alpha   90.00
_cell.angle_beta   90.00
_cell.angle_gamma   90.00
#
_symmetry.space_group_name_H-M   'P 1'
#
loop_
_entity.id
_entity.type
_entity.pdbx_description
1 polymer ?
#
loop_
_entity_poly.entity_id
_entity_poly.type
_entity_poly.pdbx_seq_one_letter_code
_entity_poly.pdbx_strand_id
1 'polypeptide(L)'
;MEKRGLKMSLRYSVAIIDDKKLLYQNYKGVIDEFLSDNGFDAEVEHIPSEQDFDDYPLDKPNLFLVDLKFGQVDKGQIFIEKIRSNYLTDVLFYSSDHDAIDKYRSEIGSQGIFFAERDEQNDEVEPLLEKMLSKMIARSNAPRATRGLVMECVAELDDKVKEKIILLLDKLPQTNREEYYKEVIRIIKCSSDGRLNKLQQFFDAPFAEKKQNILSSGISLDFSVPDLIENIRITDSSKNLRFLLSLYNLHYGKDELYEQIKKYEQLLQKRNILAHVSQTKEGDTYIFKSRDSGSSDYVLTEEECLSLRKTILELSELLNSIT
;
A
#
# COMPACT_ATOMS: atom_id res chain seq x y z
N MET A 1 -19.23 6.77 15.18
CA MET A 1 -18.23 6.90 14.08
C MET A 1 -17.68 5.51 13.84
N GLU A 2 -18.11 4.88 12.77
CA GLU A 2 -17.50 3.61 12.34
C GLU A 2 -16.02 3.87 12.05
N LYS A 3 -15.15 3.12 12.70
CA LYS A 3 -13.72 3.09 12.36
C LYS A 3 -13.64 2.54 10.92
N ARG A 4 -13.53 3.43 9.93
CA ARG A 4 -13.05 3.02 8.62
C ARG A 4 -11.67 2.42 8.85
N GLY A 5 -11.56 1.10 8.81
CA GLY A 5 -10.27 0.44 8.75
C GLY A 5 -9.49 1.10 7.62
N LEU A 6 -8.26 1.55 7.90
CA LEU A 6 -7.38 2.11 6.89
C LEU A 6 -7.26 1.06 5.77
N LYS A 7 -7.87 1.37 4.62
CA LYS A 7 -7.74 0.55 3.41
C LYS A 7 -6.34 0.80 2.86
N MET A 8 -5.54 -0.25 2.71
CA MET A 8 -4.20 -0.14 2.13
C MET A 8 -4.30 0.24 0.64
N SER A 9 -3.43 1.15 0.20
CA SER A 9 -3.33 1.58 -1.21
C SER A 9 -2.84 0.48 -2.15
N LEU A 10 -2.41 -0.68 -1.61
CA LEU A 10 -2.08 -1.91 -2.34
C LEU A 10 -3.31 -2.76 -2.66
N ARG A 11 -4.49 -2.16 -2.84
CA ARG A 11 -5.72 -2.87 -3.10
C ARG A 11 -6.22 -2.61 -4.52
N TYR A 12 -6.57 -3.69 -5.22
CA TYR A 12 -7.32 -3.63 -6.47
C TYR A 12 -8.78 -4.01 -6.24
N SER A 13 -9.67 -3.14 -6.69
CA SER A 13 -11.11 -3.38 -6.64
C SER A 13 -11.60 -3.89 -7.99
N VAL A 14 -12.28 -5.03 -7.99
CA VAL A 14 -12.87 -5.66 -9.16
C VAL A 14 -14.36 -5.92 -8.88
N ALA A 15 -15.24 -5.48 -9.77
CA ALA A 15 -16.66 -5.75 -9.69
C ALA A 15 -17.07 -6.79 -10.72
N ILE A 16 -17.77 -7.85 -10.29
CA ILE A 16 -18.26 -8.92 -11.15
C ILE A 16 -19.79 -8.83 -11.20
N ILE A 17 -20.31 -8.48 -12.38
CA ILE A 17 -21.73 -8.35 -12.68
C ILE A 17 -22.17 -9.65 -13.37
N ASP A 18 -22.68 -10.58 -12.59
CA ASP A 18 -23.11 -11.92 -13.03
C ASP A 18 -24.16 -12.45 -12.06
N ASP A 19 -25.27 -13.00 -12.56
CA ASP A 19 -26.32 -13.61 -11.73
C ASP A 19 -25.93 -15.00 -11.20
N LYS A 20 -24.85 -15.61 -11.72
CA LYS A 20 -24.39 -16.95 -11.39
C LYS A 20 -23.32 -16.93 -10.30
N LYS A 21 -23.70 -17.22 -9.08
CA LYS A 21 -22.79 -17.25 -7.93
C LYS A 21 -21.54 -18.14 -8.15
N LEU A 22 -21.69 -19.25 -8.89
CA LEU A 22 -20.58 -20.17 -9.15
C LEU A 22 -19.50 -19.49 -10.00
N LEU A 23 -19.88 -18.75 -11.03
CA LEU A 23 -18.93 -18.03 -11.91
C LEU A 23 -18.23 -16.92 -11.15
N TYR A 24 -18.98 -16.16 -10.35
CA TYR A 24 -18.37 -15.20 -9.45
C TYR A 24 -17.29 -15.84 -8.56
N GLN A 25 -17.59 -17.00 -7.94
CA GLN A 25 -16.62 -17.67 -7.06
C GLN A 25 -15.37 -18.12 -7.81
N ASN A 26 -15.51 -18.63 -9.04
CA ASN A 26 -14.39 -19.05 -9.87
C ASN A 26 -13.50 -17.86 -10.24
N TYR A 27 -14.07 -16.81 -10.81
CA TYR A 27 -13.29 -15.63 -11.20
C TYR A 27 -12.68 -14.88 -10.00
N LYS A 28 -13.42 -14.85 -8.88
CA LYS A 28 -12.88 -14.33 -7.63
C LYS A 28 -11.62 -15.10 -7.20
N GLY A 29 -11.64 -16.44 -7.28
CA GLY A 29 -10.48 -17.27 -6.96
C GLY A 29 -9.26 -16.92 -7.82
N VAL A 30 -9.45 -16.81 -9.14
CA VAL A 30 -8.38 -16.42 -10.09
C VAL A 30 -7.83 -15.01 -9.75
N ILE A 31 -8.71 -14.04 -9.49
CA ILE A 31 -8.31 -12.68 -9.16
C ILE A 31 -7.55 -12.62 -7.84
N ASP A 32 -8.06 -13.28 -6.80
CA ASP A 32 -7.44 -13.31 -5.47
C ASP A 32 -6.02 -13.91 -5.54
N GLU A 33 -5.87 -15.06 -6.20
CA GLU A 33 -4.58 -15.73 -6.36
C GLU A 33 -3.60 -14.86 -7.16
N PHE A 34 -4.02 -14.37 -8.33
CA PHE A 34 -3.17 -13.57 -9.20
C PHE A 34 -2.69 -12.28 -8.53
N LEU A 35 -3.57 -11.55 -7.86
CA LEU A 35 -3.22 -10.30 -7.19
C LEU A 35 -2.34 -10.55 -5.96
N SER A 36 -2.63 -11.59 -5.17
CA SER A 36 -1.81 -11.99 -4.02
C SER A 36 -0.37 -12.35 -4.44
N ASP A 37 -0.21 -13.13 -5.50
CA ASP A 37 1.10 -13.50 -6.04
C ASP A 37 1.91 -12.28 -6.47
N ASN A 38 1.24 -11.23 -6.89
CA ASN A 38 1.84 -9.97 -7.32
C ASN A 38 1.91 -8.89 -6.21
N GLY A 39 1.62 -9.25 -4.95
CA GLY A 39 1.74 -8.37 -3.79
C GLY A 39 0.67 -7.28 -3.73
N PHE A 40 -0.53 -7.59 -4.19
CA PHE A 40 -1.72 -6.75 -4.07
C PHE A 40 -2.81 -7.48 -3.29
N ASP A 41 -3.61 -6.70 -2.57
CA ASP A 41 -4.83 -7.16 -1.92
C ASP A 41 -6.01 -7.03 -2.91
N ALA A 42 -6.85 -8.05 -3.00
CA ALA A 42 -8.01 -8.06 -3.89
C ALA A 42 -9.27 -7.67 -3.14
N GLU A 43 -10.03 -6.71 -3.67
CA GLU A 43 -11.40 -6.41 -3.24
C GLU A 43 -12.36 -6.79 -4.37
N VAL A 44 -12.87 -8.04 -4.34
CA VAL A 44 -13.74 -8.55 -5.39
C VAL A 44 -15.18 -8.53 -4.92
N GLU A 45 -16.01 -7.71 -5.58
CA GLU A 45 -17.41 -7.52 -5.23
C GLU A 45 -18.33 -8.20 -6.25
N HIS A 46 -19.39 -8.86 -5.74
CA HIS A 46 -20.40 -9.53 -6.55
C HIS A 46 -21.61 -8.64 -6.71
N ILE A 47 -22.07 -8.44 -7.93
CA ILE A 47 -23.28 -7.68 -8.27
C ILE A 47 -24.26 -8.66 -8.97
N PRO A 48 -25.10 -9.38 -8.20
CA PRO A 48 -25.95 -10.44 -8.73
C PRO A 48 -27.30 -9.96 -9.26
N SER A 49 -27.66 -8.69 -9.07
CA SER A 49 -28.94 -8.14 -9.52
C SER A 49 -28.84 -6.72 -10.06
N GLU A 50 -29.84 -6.30 -10.84
CA GLU A 50 -29.92 -4.92 -11.34
C GLU A 50 -30.03 -3.89 -10.20
N GLN A 51 -30.75 -4.25 -9.14
CA GLN A 51 -30.89 -3.39 -7.98
C GLN A 51 -29.52 -3.17 -7.29
N ASP A 52 -28.74 -4.24 -7.15
CA ASP A 52 -27.38 -4.14 -6.58
C ASP A 52 -26.48 -3.29 -7.48
N PHE A 53 -26.65 -3.37 -8.80
CA PHE A 53 -25.91 -2.53 -9.75
C PHE A 53 -26.31 -1.06 -9.69
N ASP A 54 -27.59 -0.76 -9.54
CA ASP A 54 -28.09 0.62 -9.46
C ASP A 54 -27.61 1.33 -8.19
N ASP A 55 -27.44 0.60 -7.10
CA ASP A 55 -26.96 1.10 -5.81
C ASP A 55 -25.41 1.08 -5.69
N TYR A 56 -24.71 0.51 -6.68
CA TYR A 56 -23.25 0.29 -6.62
C TYR A 56 -22.45 1.54 -7.02
N PRO A 57 -21.37 1.89 -6.28
CA PRO A 57 -20.49 3.02 -6.61
C PRO A 57 -19.57 2.67 -7.81
N LEU A 58 -19.97 3.06 -9.02
CA LEU A 58 -19.27 2.72 -10.27
C LEU A 58 -17.87 3.35 -10.42
N ASP A 59 -17.54 4.33 -9.58
CA ASP A 59 -16.20 4.98 -9.55
C ASP A 59 -15.15 4.21 -8.76
N LYS A 60 -15.56 3.15 -8.05
CA LYS A 60 -14.69 2.39 -7.17
C LYS A 60 -13.83 1.32 -7.87
N PRO A 61 -14.39 0.49 -8.79
CA PRO A 61 -13.62 -0.60 -9.38
C PRO A 61 -12.53 -0.14 -10.36
N ASN A 62 -11.41 -0.86 -10.32
CA ASN A 62 -10.36 -0.75 -11.32
C ASN A 62 -10.67 -1.57 -12.59
N LEU A 63 -11.53 -2.58 -12.45
CA LEU A 63 -11.96 -3.49 -13.53
C LEU A 63 -13.37 -3.96 -13.28
N PHE A 64 -14.18 -4.02 -14.35
CA PHE A 64 -15.47 -4.69 -14.35
C PHE A 64 -15.40 -5.97 -15.17
N LEU A 65 -15.96 -7.07 -14.64
CA LEU A 65 -16.33 -8.26 -15.38
C LEU A 65 -17.85 -8.24 -15.56
N VAL A 66 -18.34 -8.35 -16.78
CA VAL A 66 -19.77 -8.22 -17.08
C VAL A 66 -20.25 -9.39 -17.93
N ASP A 67 -21.17 -10.23 -17.39
CA ASP A 67 -21.86 -11.22 -18.21
C ASP A 67 -22.88 -10.51 -19.14
N LEU A 68 -22.87 -10.85 -20.42
CA LEU A 68 -23.87 -10.39 -21.36
C LEU A 68 -25.27 -10.86 -20.97
N LYS A 69 -25.39 -12.14 -20.64
CA LYS A 69 -26.66 -12.77 -20.26
C LYS A 69 -26.89 -12.66 -18.77
N PHE A 70 -27.54 -11.58 -18.38
CA PHE A 70 -27.96 -11.37 -17.00
C PHE A 70 -29.39 -11.89 -16.83
N GLY A 71 -29.54 -13.01 -16.15
CA GLY A 71 -30.80 -13.76 -16.13
C GLY A 71 -31.08 -14.45 -17.47
N GLN A 72 -32.25 -14.15 -18.09
CA GLN A 72 -32.65 -14.68 -19.38
C GLN A 72 -32.62 -13.64 -20.52
N VAL A 73 -32.06 -12.46 -20.26
CA VAL A 73 -32.08 -11.31 -21.19
C VAL A 73 -30.70 -10.72 -21.34
N ASP A 74 -30.40 -10.24 -22.55
CA ASP A 74 -29.13 -9.56 -22.87
C ASP A 74 -29.11 -8.16 -22.24
N LYS A 75 -28.73 -8.07 -20.95
CA LYS A 75 -28.68 -6.80 -20.19
C LYS A 75 -27.26 -6.27 -19.99
N GLY A 76 -26.24 -7.07 -20.24
CA GLY A 76 -24.85 -6.67 -20.07
C GLY A 76 -24.50 -5.38 -20.81
N GLN A 77 -25.09 -5.15 -21.97
CA GLN A 77 -24.92 -3.90 -22.73
C GLN A 77 -25.36 -2.66 -21.93
N ILE A 78 -26.50 -2.74 -21.23
CA ILE A 78 -27.03 -1.61 -20.43
C ILE A 78 -26.06 -1.25 -19.30
N PHE A 79 -25.46 -2.26 -18.65
CA PHE A 79 -24.46 -2.06 -17.60
C PHE A 79 -23.22 -1.38 -18.17
N ILE A 80 -22.72 -1.86 -19.31
CA ILE A 80 -21.55 -1.25 -19.98
C ILE A 80 -21.82 0.20 -20.35
N GLU A 81 -22.97 0.51 -20.94
CA GLU A 81 -23.34 1.87 -21.31
C GLU A 81 -23.38 2.79 -20.07
N LYS A 82 -23.94 2.34 -18.95
CA LYS A 82 -23.94 3.09 -17.69
C LYS A 82 -22.54 3.30 -17.13
N ILE A 83 -21.70 2.26 -17.11
CA ILE A 83 -20.29 2.36 -16.68
C ILE A 83 -19.55 3.36 -17.58
N ARG A 84 -19.62 3.20 -18.89
CA ARG A 84 -18.86 3.98 -19.87
C ARG A 84 -19.35 5.42 -20.05
N SER A 85 -20.58 5.72 -19.74
CA SER A 85 -21.10 7.10 -19.81
C SER A 85 -20.43 8.02 -18.78
N ASN A 86 -19.94 7.47 -17.68
CA ASN A 86 -19.40 8.26 -16.56
C ASN A 86 -17.92 7.95 -16.27
N TYR A 87 -17.44 6.75 -16.60
CA TYR A 87 -16.12 6.27 -16.19
C TYR A 87 -15.35 5.64 -17.35
N LEU A 88 -14.01 5.81 -17.35
CA LEU A 88 -13.11 5.21 -18.34
C LEU A 88 -12.43 3.93 -17.80
N THR A 89 -13.12 3.20 -16.94
CA THR A 89 -12.62 1.93 -16.37
C THR A 89 -12.62 0.82 -17.42
N ASP A 90 -11.62 -0.04 -17.41
CA ASP A 90 -11.55 -1.21 -18.29
C ASP A 90 -12.67 -2.20 -17.93
N VAL A 91 -13.31 -2.78 -18.97
CA VAL A 91 -14.42 -3.74 -18.83
C VAL A 91 -14.08 -5.00 -19.59
N LEU A 92 -14.13 -6.17 -18.91
CA LEU A 92 -14.13 -7.47 -19.53
C LEU A 92 -15.57 -7.97 -19.71
N PHE A 93 -16.02 -8.00 -20.94
CA PHE A 93 -17.36 -8.40 -21.33
C PHE A 93 -17.33 -9.83 -21.85
N TYR A 94 -18.11 -10.71 -21.27
CA TYR A 94 -18.05 -12.13 -21.63
C TYR A 94 -19.45 -12.74 -21.82
N SER A 95 -19.52 -13.81 -22.60
CA SER A 95 -20.75 -14.60 -22.81
C SER A 95 -20.41 -16.00 -23.31
N SER A 96 -21.34 -16.93 -23.11
CA SER A 96 -21.36 -18.22 -23.80
C SER A 96 -22.05 -18.18 -25.18
N ASP A 97 -22.46 -17.01 -25.65
CA ASP A 97 -23.14 -16.80 -26.92
C ASP A 97 -22.20 -16.07 -27.89
N HIS A 98 -21.59 -16.82 -28.81
CA HIS A 98 -20.62 -16.32 -29.78
C HIS A 98 -21.22 -15.25 -30.71
N ASP A 99 -22.42 -15.51 -31.24
CA ASP A 99 -23.09 -14.58 -32.16
C ASP A 99 -23.38 -13.25 -31.49
N ALA A 100 -23.77 -13.28 -30.21
CA ALA A 100 -24.00 -12.09 -29.41
C ALA A 100 -22.69 -11.31 -29.15
N ILE A 101 -21.58 -11.97 -28.81
CA ILE A 101 -20.27 -11.32 -28.63
C ILE A 101 -19.82 -10.59 -29.89
N ASP A 102 -19.90 -11.24 -31.05
CA ASP A 102 -19.49 -10.64 -32.34
C ASP A 102 -20.37 -9.44 -32.71
N LYS A 103 -21.68 -9.57 -32.50
CA LYS A 103 -22.61 -8.46 -32.68
C LYS A 103 -22.21 -7.23 -31.81
N TYR A 104 -22.05 -7.43 -30.51
CA TYR A 104 -21.72 -6.34 -29.58
C TYR A 104 -20.32 -5.77 -29.80
N ARG A 105 -19.34 -6.59 -30.18
CA ARG A 105 -18.00 -6.13 -30.60
C ARG A 105 -18.07 -5.11 -31.74
N SER A 106 -19.04 -5.29 -32.67
CA SER A 106 -19.25 -4.36 -33.77
C SER A 106 -20.02 -3.10 -33.41
N GLU A 107 -20.93 -3.18 -32.42
CA GLU A 107 -21.86 -2.10 -32.05
C GLU A 107 -21.29 -1.14 -30.99
N ILE A 108 -20.61 -1.65 -29.96
CA ILE A 108 -20.21 -0.87 -28.77
C ILE A 108 -18.88 -0.13 -28.97
N GLY A 109 -18.07 -0.54 -29.95
CA GLY A 109 -16.71 -0.02 -30.10
C GLY A 109 -15.74 -0.56 -29.05
N SER A 110 -14.42 -0.45 -29.31
CA SER A 110 -13.41 -1.22 -28.58
C SER A 110 -12.61 -0.46 -27.53
N GLN A 111 -12.89 0.82 -27.24
CA GLN A 111 -12.08 1.57 -26.28
C GLN A 111 -12.31 1.11 -24.83
N GLY A 112 -11.36 0.35 -24.27
CA GLY A 112 -11.39 -0.10 -22.89
C GLY A 112 -12.45 -1.17 -22.61
N ILE A 113 -13.01 -1.79 -23.66
CA ILE A 113 -13.90 -2.95 -23.55
C ILE A 113 -13.20 -4.11 -24.22
N PHE A 114 -13.04 -5.19 -23.48
CA PHE A 114 -12.42 -6.42 -23.91
C PHE A 114 -13.50 -7.50 -23.97
N PHE A 115 -13.53 -8.28 -25.03
CA PHE A 115 -14.54 -9.29 -25.28
C PHE A 115 -13.94 -10.67 -25.15
N ALA A 116 -14.56 -11.56 -24.42
CA ALA A 116 -14.16 -12.94 -24.25
C ALA A 116 -15.34 -13.90 -24.41
N GLU A 117 -15.10 -15.00 -25.09
CA GLU A 117 -16.03 -16.09 -25.21
C GLU A 117 -15.84 -17.05 -24.05
N ARG A 118 -16.95 -17.45 -23.43
CA ARG A 118 -16.94 -18.47 -22.39
C ARG A 118 -17.45 -19.78 -22.98
N ASP A 119 -16.55 -20.64 -23.40
CA ASP A 119 -16.85 -21.98 -23.90
C ASP A 119 -16.31 -23.03 -22.94
N GLU A 120 -17.03 -24.15 -22.76
CA GLU A 120 -16.58 -25.28 -21.95
C GLU A 120 -15.29 -25.94 -22.47
N GLN A 121 -14.99 -25.78 -23.78
CA GLN A 121 -13.82 -26.38 -24.44
C GLN A 121 -12.68 -25.38 -24.65
N ASN A 122 -12.97 -24.09 -24.70
CA ASN A 122 -12.00 -23.05 -24.97
C ASN A 122 -12.39 -21.74 -24.28
N ASP A 123 -12.27 -21.72 -22.95
CA ASP A 123 -12.59 -20.52 -22.14
C ASP A 123 -11.53 -19.43 -22.36
N GLU A 124 -11.94 -18.31 -22.95
CA GLU A 124 -11.07 -17.15 -23.18
C GLU A 124 -11.09 -16.15 -22.01
N VAL A 125 -12.02 -16.32 -21.07
CA VAL A 125 -12.23 -15.31 -20.00
C VAL A 125 -11.04 -15.26 -19.05
N GLU A 126 -10.62 -16.42 -18.51
CA GLU A 126 -9.50 -16.47 -17.55
C GLU A 126 -8.18 -15.98 -18.16
N PRO A 127 -7.73 -16.46 -19.37
CA PRO A 127 -6.50 -15.95 -19.96
C PRO A 127 -6.51 -14.46 -20.28
N LEU A 128 -7.68 -13.92 -20.68
CA LEU A 128 -7.81 -12.49 -20.96
C LEU A 128 -7.83 -11.67 -19.65
N LEU A 129 -8.49 -12.17 -18.61
CA LEU A 129 -8.52 -11.58 -17.27
C LEU A 129 -7.09 -11.47 -16.70
N GLU A 130 -6.32 -12.55 -16.74
CA GLU A 130 -4.91 -12.56 -16.30
C GLU A 130 -4.05 -11.57 -17.10
N LYS A 131 -4.27 -11.49 -18.41
CA LYS A 131 -3.57 -10.52 -19.26
C LYS A 131 -3.92 -9.07 -18.89
N MET A 132 -5.17 -8.79 -18.57
CA MET A 132 -5.62 -7.46 -18.11
C MET A 132 -5.01 -7.11 -16.76
N LEU A 133 -5.04 -8.04 -15.81
CA LEU A 133 -4.41 -7.87 -14.49
C LEU A 133 -2.89 -7.68 -14.63
N SER A 134 -2.21 -8.48 -15.47
CA SER A 134 -0.78 -8.32 -15.77
C SER A 134 -0.45 -6.91 -16.28
N LYS A 135 -1.28 -6.38 -17.16
CA LYS A 135 -1.10 -5.02 -17.69
C LYS A 135 -1.28 -3.94 -16.63
N MET A 136 -2.22 -4.13 -15.71
CA MET A 136 -2.42 -3.23 -14.56
C MET A 136 -1.19 -3.25 -13.65
N ILE A 137 -0.65 -4.43 -13.34
CA ILE A 137 0.54 -4.60 -12.51
C ILE A 137 1.77 -3.99 -13.20
N ALA A 138 1.97 -4.23 -14.49
CA ALA A 138 3.08 -3.64 -15.23
C ALA A 138 3.07 -2.10 -15.20
N ARG A 139 1.88 -1.47 -15.23
CA ARG A 139 1.75 -0.01 -15.01
C ARG A 139 2.15 0.41 -13.60
N SER A 140 1.84 -0.41 -12.58
CA SER A 140 2.22 -0.14 -11.18
C SER A 140 3.72 -0.32 -10.93
N ASN A 141 4.41 -1.13 -11.73
CA ASN A 141 5.87 -1.32 -11.67
C ASN A 141 6.66 -0.15 -12.27
N ALA A 142 6.02 0.76 -13.01
CA ALA A 142 6.68 1.96 -13.48
C ALA A 142 7.24 2.78 -12.29
N PRO A 143 8.47 3.32 -12.34
CA PRO A 143 9.12 3.95 -11.19
C PRO A 143 8.32 5.11 -10.58
N ARG A 144 7.60 5.86 -11.42
CA ARG A 144 6.73 6.94 -10.94
C ARG A 144 5.55 6.40 -10.13
N ALA A 145 4.95 5.31 -10.59
CA ALA A 145 3.84 4.66 -9.90
C ALA A 145 4.34 3.97 -8.61
N THR A 146 5.44 3.22 -8.68
CA THR A 146 6.07 2.58 -7.51
C THR A 146 6.45 3.60 -6.45
N ARG A 147 7.02 4.75 -6.83
CA ARG A 147 7.31 5.85 -5.88
C ARG A 147 6.06 6.33 -5.16
N GLY A 148 5.01 6.63 -5.92
CA GLY A 148 3.73 7.09 -5.37
C GLY A 148 3.15 6.08 -4.40
N LEU A 149 3.07 4.83 -4.84
CA LEU A 149 2.54 3.72 -4.07
C LEU A 149 3.31 3.49 -2.76
N VAL A 150 4.65 3.41 -2.81
CA VAL A 150 5.48 3.21 -1.61
C VAL A 150 5.35 4.38 -0.64
N MET A 151 5.28 5.63 -1.13
CA MET A 151 5.10 6.80 -0.27
C MET A 151 3.76 6.77 0.46
N GLU A 152 2.70 6.43 -0.25
CA GLU A 152 1.34 6.34 0.29
C GLU A 152 1.23 5.19 1.31
N CYS A 153 1.68 3.98 0.95
CA CYS A 153 1.66 2.84 1.86
C CYS A 153 2.50 3.05 3.13
N VAL A 154 3.67 3.70 3.01
CA VAL A 154 4.48 4.03 4.20
C VAL A 154 3.77 5.04 5.10
N ALA A 155 3.04 6.01 4.54
CA ALA A 155 2.23 6.92 5.37
C ALA A 155 1.13 6.16 6.14
N GLU A 156 0.46 5.21 5.49
CA GLU A 156 -0.54 4.35 6.14
C GLU A 156 0.08 3.45 7.24
N LEU A 157 1.28 2.90 6.99
CA LEU A 157 2.02 2.15 8.02
C LEU A 157 2.43 3.05 9.19
N ASP A 158 2.86 4.29 8.93
CA ASP A 158 3.20 5.25 9.97
C ASP A 158 2.01 5.58 10.86
N ASP A 159 0.81 5.70 10.30
CA ASP A 159 -0.42 5.90 11.08
C ASP A 159 -0.74 4.67 11.94
N LYS A 160 -0.57 3.46 11.42
CA LYS A 160 -0.70 2.22 12.22
C LYS A 160 0.33 2.17 13.35
N VAL A 161 1.58 2.54 13.09
CA VAL A 161 2.63 2.63 14.12
C VAL A 161 2.20 3.56 15.25
N LYS A 162 1.67 4.75 14.93
CA LYS A 162 1.17 5.70 15.94
C LYS A 162 0.01 5.13 16.75
N GLU A 163 -0.97 4.50 16.09
CA GLU A 163 -2.08 3.83 16.78
C GLU A 163 -1.58 2.76 17.77
N LYS A 164 -0.58 1.97 17.38
CA LYS A 164 -0.01 0.93 18.25
C LYS A 164 0.82 1.52 19.39
N ILE A 165 1.51 2.64 19.19
CA ILE A 165 2.17 3.38 20.28
C ILE A 165 1.13 3.80 21.33
N ILE A 166 0.02 4.40 20.90
CA ILE A 166 -1.05 4.84 21.81
C ILE A 166 -1.64 3.64 22.56
N LEU A 167 -1.97 2.56 21.83
CA LEU A 167 -2.54 1.33 22.39
C LEU A 167 -1.63 0.72 23.48
N LEU A 168 -0.35 0.56 23.19
CA LEU A 168 0.60 -0.02 24.14
C LEU A 168 0.92 0.91 25.30
N LEU A 169 0.95 2.23 25.06
CA LEU A 169 1.16 3.22 26.12
C LEU A 169 0.01 3.21 27.13
N ASP A 170 -1.23 3.07 26.68
CA ASP A 170 -2.41 2.99 27.55
C ASP A 170 -2.36 1.76 28.46
N LYS A 171 -1.81 0.65 27.96
CA LYS A 171 -1.63 -0.60 28.71
C LYS A 171 -0.39 -0.60 29.62
N LEU A 172 0.53 0.36 29.44
CA LEU A 172 1.77 0.39 30.20
C LEU A 172 1.53 0.76 31.67
N PRO A 173 1.99 -0.05 32.65
CA PRO A 173 1.90 0.28 34.05
C PRO A 173 2.56 1.64 34.36
N GLN A 174 1.98 2.40 35.28
CA GLN A 174 2.50 3.74 35.65
C GLN A 174 3.97 3.72 36.07
N THR A 175 4.41 2.63 36.73
CA THR A 175 5.79 2.43 37.13
C THR A 175 6.78 2.37 35.98
N ASN A 176 6.35 1.92 34.80
CA ASN A 176 7.20 1.75 33.62
C ASN A 176 7.13 2.95 32.66
N ARG A 177 6.15 3.85 32.86
CA ARG A 177 5.98 5.04 32.01
C ARG A 177 7.18 6.00 32.09
N GLU A 178 7.74 6.16 33.27
CA GLU A 178 8.90 7.03 33.48
C GLU A 178 10.15 6.52 32.72
N GLU A 179 10.37 5.22 32.75
CA GLU A 179 11.45 4.58 31.97
C GLU A 179 11.25 4.77 30.48
N TYR A 180 10.03 4.53 29.99
CA TYR A 180 9.69 4.74 28.59
C TYR A 180 9.89 6.21 28.16
N TYR A 181 9.46 7.18 28.95
CA TYR A 181 9.66 8.60 28.65
C TYR A 181 11.13 8.99 28.59
N LYS A 182 11.96 8.45 29.46
CA LYS A 182 13.43 8.63 29.39
C LYS A 182 13.99 8.08 28.07
N GLU A 183 13.51 6.94 27.61
CA GLU A 183 13.93 6.35 26.35
C GLU A 183 13.47 7.18 25.12
N VAL A 184 12.22 7.68 25.11
CA VAL A 184 11.72 8.60 24.09
C VAL A 184 12.62 9.83 23.96
N ILE A 185 12.96 10.47 25.09
CA ILE A 185 13.88 11.62 25.13
C ILE A 185 15.24 11.23 24.59
N ARG A 186 15.77 10.05 24.97
CA ARG A 186 17.06 9.55 24.48
C ARG A 186 17.08 9.41 22.96
N ILE A 187 16.03 8.82 22.37
CA ILE A 187 15.89 8.63 20.93
C ILE A 187 15.89 9.98 20.19
N ILE A 188 15.16 10.98 20.72
CA ILE A 188 15.10 12.33 20.14
C ILE A 188 16.47 13.01 20.21
N LYS A 189 17.13 12.97 21.38
CA LYS A 189 18.45 13.58 21.59
C LYS A 189 19.51 12.97 20.67
N CYS A 190 19.61 11.64 20.61
CA CYS A 190 20.56 10.97 19.72
C CYS A 190 20.38 11.35 18.24
N SER A 191 19.13 11.49 17.78
CA SER A 191 18.83 11.93 16.42
C SER A 191 19.26 13.39 16.17
N SER A 192 19.04 14.27 17.15
CA SER A 192 19.42 15.68 17.08
C SER A 192 20.93 15.87 17.09
N ASP A 193 21.64 15.12 17.95
CA ASP A 193 23.11 15.12 18.03
C ASP A 193 23.75 14.63 16.73
N GLY A 194 23.22 13.60 16.10
CA GLY A 194 23.67 13.12 14.80
C GLY A 194 23.55 14.17 13.70
N ARG A 195 22.46 14.94 13.68
CA ARG A 195 22.27 16.06 12.72
C ARG A 195 23.24 17.22 13.01
N LEU A 196 23.42 17.59 14.27
CA LEU A 196 24.37 18.64 14.67
C LEU A 196 25.81 18.24 14.35
N ASN A 197 26.21 16.99 14.57
CA ASN A 197 27.54 16.50 14.23
C ASN A 197 27.80 16.50 12.71
N LYS A 198 26.81 16.16 11.89
CA LYS A 198 26.91 16.26 10.42
C LYS A 198 27.04 17.73 9.98
N LEU A 199 26.29 18.64 10.60
CA LEU A 199 26.42 20.09 10.32
C LEU A 199 27.80 20.64 10.71
N GLN A 200 28.40 20.17 11.82
CA GLN A 200 29.75 20.57 12.22
C GLN A 200 30.83 20.21 11.19
N GLN A 201 30.64 19.12 10.41
CA GLN A 201 31.58 18.73 9.35
C GLN A 201 31.55 19.69 8.15
N PHE A 202 30.47 20.47 7.97
CA PHE A 202 30.33 21.45 6.90
C PHE A 202 30.72 22.89 7.31
N PHE A 203 30.78 23.16 8.61
CA PHE A 203 31.09 24.49 9.13
C PHE A 203 32.30 24.39 10.07
N ASP A 204 33.47 24.77 9.59
CA ASP A 204 34.68 24.97 10.41
C ASP A 204 34.46 26.16 11.35
N ALA A 205 33.65 26.04 12.38
CA ALA A 205 33.49 27.14 13.34
C ALA A 205 32.67 26.80 14.57
N PRO A 206 32.67 27.61 15.61
CA PRO A 206 32.45 27.32 17.00
C PRO A 206 30.99 27.05 17.39
N PHE A 207 30.41 25.99 16.82
CA PHE A 207 29.07 25.51 17.25
C PHE A 207 29.12 24.71 18.57
N ALA A 208 30.31 24.35 19.02
CA ALA A 208 30.49 23.51 20.22
C ALA A 208 29.96 24.17 21.51
N GLU A 209 30.11 25.47 21.68
CA GLU A 209 29.63 26.20 22.86
C GLU A 209 28.10 26.32 22.89
N LYS A 210 27.46 26.54 21.76
CA LYS A 210 25.98 26.58 21.66
C LYS A 210 25.35 25.19 21.89
N LYS A 211 26.04 24.11 21.54
CA LYS A 211 25.58 22.73 21.72
C LYS A 211 25.41 22.40 23.20
N GLN A 212 26.36 22.79 24.05
CA GLN A 212 26.29 22.56 25.50
C GLN A 212 25.10 23.27 26.15
N ASN A 213 24.78 24.48 25.72
CA ASN A 213 23.68 25.28 26.24
C ASN A 213 22.28 24.76 25.82
N ILE A 214 22.15 24.16 24.65
CA ILE A 214 20.89 23.57 24.18
C ILE A 214 20.63 22.21 24.85
N LEU A 215 21.67 21.43 25.11
CA LEU A 215 21.56 20.10 25.74
C LEU A 215 21.47 20.16 27.28
N SER A 216 21.94 21.24 27.90
CA SER A 216 21.90 21.45 29.37
C SER A 216 20.63 22.13 29.84
N SER A 217 19.84 22.76 28.98
CA SER A 217 18.52 23.24 29.34
C SER A 217 17.63 22.01 29.63
N GLY A 218 17.33 21.80 30.91
CA GLY A 218 16.50 20.69 31.35
C GLY A 218 15.19 20.68 30.57
N ILE A 219 14.99 19.62 29.78
CA ILE A 219 13.69 19.37 29.14
C ILE A 219 12.76 19.01 30.28
N SER A 220 11.78 19.87 30.55
CA SER A 220 10.67 19.52 31.43
C SER A 220 10.03 18.22 30.91
N LEU A 221 9.77 17.27 31.81
CA LEU A 221 9.09 16.02 31.48
C LEU A 221 7.57 16.19 31.21
N ASP A 222 7.09 17.44 31.19
CA ASP A 222 5.71 17.81 30.86
C ASP A 222 5.47 17.76 29.36
N PHE A 223 5.48 16.56 28.78
CA PHE A 223 5.02 16.36 27.41
C PHE A 223 4.14 15.11 27.33
N SER A 224 3.16 15.19 26.47
CA SER A 224 2.35 14.04 26.08
C SER A 224 3.01 13.29 24.93
N VAL A 225 3.24 11.97 25.07
CA VAL A 225 3.77 11.15 23.97
C VAL A 225 2.83 11.17 22.77
N PRO A 226 1.49 11.08 22.91
CA PRO A 226 0.56 11.28 21.79
C PRO A 226 0.78 12.60 21.03
N ASP A 227 0.92 13.72 21.71
CA ASP A 227 1.17 15.01 21.05
C ASP A 227 2.53 15.04 20.35
N LEU A 228 3.51 14.35 20.91
CA LEU A 228 4.86 14.28 20.34
C LEU A 228 4.91 13.49 19.03
N ILE A 229 4.24 12.33 18.95
CA ILE A 229 4.23 11.49 17.76
C ILE A 229 3.49 12.14 16.60
N GLU A 230 2.56 13.05 16.84
CA GLU A 230 1.87 13.84 15.84
C GLU A 230 2.68 15.05 15.35
N ASN A 231 3.75 15.43 16.07
CA ASN A 231 4.56 16.59 15.72
C ASN A 231 5.65 16.26 14.71
N ILE A 232 5.35 16.43 13.43
CA ILE A 232 6.25 16.13 12.29
C ILE A 232 7.57 16.90 12.31
N ARG A 233 7.69 17.99 13.10
CA ARG A 233 8.95 18.74 13.26
C ARG A 233 9.91 18.06 14.24
N ILE A 234 9.39 17.26 15.15
CA ILE A 234 10.15 16.59 16.21
C ILE A 234 10.36 15.13 15.86
N THR A 235 9.32 14.44 15.38
CA THR A 235 9.31 13.03 15.08
C THR A 235 9.17 12.77 13.58
N ASP A 236 9.72 11.65 13.15
CA ASP A 236 9.64 11.10 11.80
C ASP A 236 9.35 9.59 11.90
N SER A 237 9.04 8.95 10.78
CA SER A 237 8.75 7.51 10.71
C SER A 237 9.77 6.65 11.46
N SER A 238 11.06 6.97 11.36
CA SER A 238 12.13 6.21 12.01
C SER A 238 12.09 6.34 13.54
N LYS A 239 11.78 7.54 14.06
CA LYS A 239 11.64 7.74 15.51
C LYS A 239 10.37 7.08 16.04
N ASN A 240 9.24 7.23 15.34
CA ASN A 240 7.99 6.59 15.72
C ASN A 240 8.14 5.07 15.75
N LEU A 241 8.84 4.47 14.77
CA LEU A 241 9.16 3.04 14.81
C LEU A 241 9.97 2.66 16.05
N ARG A 242 11.00 3.44 16.41
CA ARG A 242 11.81 3.19 17.62
C ARG A 242 11.01 3.35 18.90
N PHE A 243 10.07 4.29 18.95
CA PHE A 243 9.13 4.44 20.07
C PHE A 243 8.25 3.20 20.21
N LEU A 244 7.69 2.70 19.10
CA LEU A 244 6.92 1.47 19.10
C LEU A 244 7.75 0.27 19.58
N LEU A 245 8.94 0.07 19.02
CA LEU A 245 9.83 -1.04 19.39
C LEU A 245 10.24 -0.98 20.86
N SER A 246 10.46 0.21 21.40
CA SER A 246 10.75 0.40 22.84
C SER A 246 9.58 -0.01 23.71
N LEU A 247 8.35 0.43 23.37
CA LEU A 247 7.13 0.03 24.08
C LEU A 247 6.87 -1.46 23.96
N TYR A 248 6.99 -2.00 22.77
CA TYR A 248 6.80 -3.43 22.52
C TYR A 248 7.75 -4.27 23.38
N ASN A 249 9.04 -3.90 23.42
CA ASN A 249 10.03 -4.57 24.26
C ASN A 249 9.72 -4.51 25.77
N LEU A 250 9.13 -3.43 26.24
CA LEU A 250 8.71 -3.32 27.66
C LEU A 250 7.53 -4.22 28.00
N HIS A 251 6.66 -4.51 27.04
CA HIS A 251 5.50 -5.38 27.25
C HIS A 251 5.80 -6.87 27.03
N TYR A 252 6.53 -7.18 25.97
CA TYR A 252 6.64 -8.55 25.43
C TYR A 252 8.09 -9.05 25.32
N GLY A 253 9.05 -8.15 25.44
CA GLY A 253 10.48 -8.47 25.18
C GLY A 253 10.81 -8.40 23.68
N LYS A 254 12.03 -8.89 23.35
CA LYS A 254 12.52 -8.95 21.97
C LYS A 254 12.27 -10.35 21.40
N ASP A 255 11.03 -10.61 21.05
CA ASP A 255 10.61 -11.86 20.41
C ASP A 255 10.74 -11.79 18.88
N GLU A 256 10.21 -12.81 18.19
CA GLU A 256 10.24 -12.89 16.73
C GLU A 256 9.46 -11.72 16.09
N LEU A 257 8.31 -11.33 16.65
CA LEU A 257 7.49 -10.23 16.14
C LEU A 257 8.25 -8.89 16.26
N TYR A 258 8.99 -8.67 17.34
CA TYR A 258 9.87 -7.50 17.49
C TYR A 258 10.89 -7.41 16.33
N GLU A 259 11.60 -8.52 16.01
CA GLU A 259 12.58 -8.53 14.94
C GLU A 259 11.95 -8.38 13.55
N GLN A 260 10.73 -8.88 13.37
CA GLN A 260 9.98 -8.69 12.12
C GLN A 260 9.54 -7.23 11.94
N ILE A 261 8.98 -6.59 12.97
CA ILE A 261 8.59 -5.16 12.93
C ILE A 261 9.82 -4.28 12.65
N LYS A 262 10.97 -4.63 13.20
CA LYS A 262 12.22 -3.89 12.98
C LYS A 262 12.64 -3.85 11.51
N LYS A 263 12.23 -4.82 10.68
CA LYS A 263 12.47 -4.79 9.22
C LYS A 263 11.88 -3.56 8.55
N TYR A 264 10.92 -2.89 9.18
CA TYR A 264 10.39 -1.62 8.69
C TYR A 264 11.49 -0.55 8.49
N GLU A 265 12.59 -0.58 9.26
CA GLU A 265 13.73 0.33 9.05
C GLU A 265 14.29 0.21 7.62
N GLN A 266 14.34 -1.00 7.05
CA GLN A 266 14.84 -1.22 5.68
C GLN A 266 13.87 -0.65 4.64
N LEU A 267 12.57 -0.81 4.85
CA LEU A 267 11.55 -0.22 3.97
C LEU A 267 11.63 1.32 4.00
N LEU A 268 11.84 1.93 5.17
CA LEU A 268 12.03 3.38 5.31
C LEU A 268 13.28 3.88 4.56
N GLN A 269 14.37 3.10 4.55
CA GLN A 269 15.57 3.43 3.77
C GLN A 269 15.28 3.40 2.26
N LYS A 270 14.61 2.34 1.76
CA LYS A 270 14.21 2.21 0.36
C LYS A 270 13.26 3.35 -0.05
N ARG A 271 12.26 3.67 0.80
CA ARG A 271 11.36 4.79 0.59
C ARG A 271 12.11 6.12 0.46
N ASN A 272 13.11 6.36 1.30
CA ASN A 272 13.90 7.59 1.24
C ASN A 272 14.71 7.69 -0.06
N ILE A 273 15.28 6.58 -0.55
CA ILE A 273 15.95 6.53 -1.85
C ILE A 273 14.96 6.88 -2.96
N LEU A 274 13.82 6.20 -2.99
CA LEU A 274 12.76 6.44 -3.98
C LEU A 274 12.26 7.90 -3.94
N ALA A 275 12.13 8.51 -2.78
CA ALA A 275 11.63 9.88 -2.62
C ALA A 275 12.63 10.95 -3.09
N HIS A 276 13.92 10.78 -2.82
CA HIS A 276 14.89 11.88 -2.87
C HIS A 276 16.01 11.71 -3.89
N VAL A 277 16.16 10.52 -4.50
CA VAL A 277 17.22 10.25 -5.47
C VAL A 277 16.66 10.27 -6.89
N SER A 278 17.40 10.92 -7.80
CA SER A 278 17.08 10.90 -9.22
C SER A 278 17.36 9.53 -9.81
N GLN A 279 16.51 9.09 -10.73
CA GLN A 279 16.66 7.82 -11.43
C GLN A 279 17.32 8.02 -12.80
N THR A 280 18.08 7.01 -13.23
CA THR A 280 18.51 6.82 -14.61
C THR A 280 17.95 5.50 -15.12
N LYS A 281 17.65 5.41 -16.42
CA LYS A 281 17.17 4.15 -17.04
C LYS A 281 18.33 3.51 -17.79
N GLU A 282 18.60 2.23 -17.51
CA GLU A 282 19.57 1.39 -18.21
C GLU A 282 18.89 0.09 -18.65
N GLY A 283 18.61 -0.04 -19.94
CA GLY A 283 17.78 -1.14 -20.46
C GLY A 283 16.36 -1.07 -19.87
N ASP A 284 15.91 -2.15 -19.24
CA ASP A 284 14.59 -2.25 -18.59
C ASP A 284 14.64 -1.97 -17.09
N THR A 285 15.83 -1.65 -16.55
CA THR A 285 16.02 -1.36 -15.13
C THR A 285 16.13 0.13 -14.85
N TYR A 286 15.73 0.53 -13.65
CA TYR A 286 15.87 1.89 -13.16
C TYR A 286 16.86 1.92 -12.00
N ILE A 287 17.89 2.77 -12.14
CA ILE A 287 18.99 2.89 -11.19
C ILE A 287 18.88 4.21 -10.45
N PHE A 288 18.92 4.16 -9.13
CA PHE A 288 18.96 5.30 -8.23
C PHE A 288 20.38 5.41 -7.66
N LYS A 289 21.16 6.35 -8.20
CA LYS A 289 22.58 6.52 -7.84
C LYS A 289 22.72 6.98 -6.41
N SER A 290 23.48 6.21 -5.61
CA SER A 290 23.83 6.63 -4.26
C SER A 290 24.59 7.95 -4.28
N ARG A 291 24.30 8.83 -3.31
CA ARG A 291 25.04 10.09 -3.10
C ARG A 291 26.21 9.91 -2.15
N ASP A 292 26.26 8.80 -1.42
CA ASP A 292 27.31 8.51 -0.45
C ASP A 292 28.41 7.66 -1.12
N SER A 293 29.65 8.13 -1.06
CA SER A 293 30.81 7.42 -1.57
C SER A 293 30.98 6.12 -0.77
N GLY A 294 30.70 4.98 -1.39
CA GLY A 294 30.80 3.64 -0.78
C GLY A 294 29.48 2.92 -0.59
N SER A 295 28.34 3.55 -0.84
CA SER A 295 27.05 2.87 -0.88
C SER A 295 26.73 2.41 -2.30
N SER A 296 26.19 1.18 -2.46
CA SER A 296 25.74 0.67 -3.74
C SER A 296 24.53 1.44 -4.26
N ASP A 297 24.42 1.54 -5.59
CA ASP A 297 23.23 2.07 -6.24
C ASP A 297 22.02 1.17 -5.93
N TYR A 298 20.85 1.77 -5.81
CA TYR A 298 19.59 1.04 -5.64
C TYR A 298 18.98 0.77 -7.00
N VAL A 299 18.75 -0.51 -7.30
CA VAL A 299 18.19 -0.96 -8.58
C VAL A 299 16.74 -1.36 -8.39
N LEU A 300 15.84 -0.74 -9.15
CA LEU A 300 14.42 -1.05 -9.15
C LEU A 300 14.12 -1.94 -10.36
N THR A 301 13.91 -3.23 -10.08
CA THR A 301 13.41 -4.25 -11.01
C THR A 301 11.95 -4.58 -10.73
N GLU A 302 11.33 -5.42 -11.55
CA GLU A 302 9.99 -5.94 -11.26
C GLU A 302 9.96 -6.78 -9.98
N GLU A 303 10.98 -7.61 -9.75
CA GLU A 303 11.13 -8.39 -8.52
C GLU A 303 11.27 -7.49 -7.29
N GLU A 304 12.00 -6.37 -7.41
CA GLU A 304 12.12 -5.42 -6.31
C GLU A 304 10.78 -4.69 -6.04
N CYS A 305 10.02 -4.35 -7.08
CA CYS A 305 8.68 -3.80 -6.93
C CYS A 305 7.75 -4.79 -6.20
N LEU A 306 7.79 -6.07 -6.57
CA LEU A 306 7.05 -7.13 -5.90
C LEU A 306 7.49 -7.30 -4.45
N SER A 307 8.80 -7.34 -4.19
CA SER A 307 9.38 -7.44 -2.84
C SER A 307 8.91 -6.29 -1.94
N LEU A 308 8.91 -5.06 -2.45
CA LEU A 308 8.41 -3.89 -1.72
C LEU A 308 6.95 -4.05 -1.33
N ARG A 309 6.08 -4.45 -2.26
CA ARG A 309 4.65 -4.64 -1.99
C ARG A 309 4.41 -5.73 -0.96
N LYS A 310 5.02 -6.90 -1.11
CA LYS A 310 4.91 -8.02 -0.14
C LYS A 310 5.39 -7.59 1.24
N THR A 311 6.53 -6.91 1.34
CA THR A 311 7.03 -6.38 2.63
C THR A 311 6.04 -5.40 3.28
N ILE A 312 5.40 -4.54 2.50
CA ILE A 312 4.40 -3.59 3.02
C ILE A 312 3.17 -4.31 3.57
N LEU A 313 2.64 -5.31 2.84
CA LEU A 313 1.51 -6.11 3.30
C LEU A 313 1.85 -6.89 4.56
N GLU A 314 2.98 -7.59 4.60
CA GLU A 314 3.47 -8.31 5.77
C GLU A 314 3.58 -7.41 7.00
N LEU A 315 4.20 -6.23 6.86
CA LEU A 315 4.33 -5.27 7.95
C LEU A 315 2.97 -4.75 8.42
N SER A 316 2.04 -4.55 7.49
CA SER A 316 0.67 -4.14 7.82
C SER A 316 -0.04 -5.19 8.68
N GLU A 317 0.08 -6.47 8.32
CA GLU A 317 -0.48 -7.59 9.09
C GLU A 317 0.18 -7.73 10.46
N LEU A 318 1.52 -7.65 10.52
CA LEU A 318 2.27 -7.70 11.77
C LEU A 318 1.86 -6.57 12.73
N LEU A 319 1.72 -5.34 12.22
CA LEU A 319 1.24 -4.22 13.05
C LEU A 319 -0.19 -4.46 13.54
N ASN A 320 -1.07 -5.02 12.71
CA ASN A 320 -2.44 -5.34 13.11
C ASN A 320 -2.49 -6.40 14.22
N SER A 321 -1.55 -7.35 14.25
CA SER A 321 -1.48 -8.41 15.27
C SER A 321 -1.07 -7.92 16.66
N ILE A 322 -0.50 -6.73 16.79
CA ILE A 322 -0.21 -6.11 18.09
C ILE A 322 -1.54 -5.75 18.78
N THR A 323 -1.84 -6.40 19.88
CA THR A 323 -3.09 -6.24 20.63
C THR A 323 -2.87 -5.61 22.02
#